data_50f2bc33c902df091837eacd6e4793ec
#
_entry.id   50f2bc33c902df091837eacd6e4793ec
#
_cell.length_a   1.000
_cell.length_b   1.000
_cell.length_c   1.000
_cell.angle_alpha   90.00
_cell.angle_beta   90.00
_cell.angle_gamma   90.00
#
_symmetry.space_group_name_H-M   'P 1'
#
loop_
_entity.id
_entity.type
_entity.pdbx_description
1 polymer ?
#
loop_
_entity_poly.entity_id
_entity_poly.type
_entity_poly.pdbx_seq_one_letter_code
_entity_poly.pdbx_strand_id
1 'polypeptide(L)'
;MDNSFLLVVVGMCVVIVAVVALGYYQKQKRMEEMRALAARQGYRYTERDDALAGALAEFALLSRGHSRRATNVLSTEADGIAATVADYQYITGYGKNQHTHRRSVLLLESGQLDLPAFVLRPEGIGQKLAGLLGQQDIDFDSQPDFSDAYLLQSPDEARIRSLFGHEKLAFFARRPGLCVESQGRRVLYYRSNRRLSPEDIPSFIEDGLAILLLLAGERAAAPTGEPDGLAGLDAVLADLSVDEVAV
;
A
#
# COMPACT_ATOMS: atom_id res chain seq x y z
N MET A 1 9.64 54.67 5.40
CA MET A 1 9.06 53.29 5.33
C MET A 1 7.97 53.27 6.39
N ASP A 2 6.74 53.06 5.95
CA ASP A 2 5.60 53.15 6.88
C ASP A 2 5.64 51.98 7.88
N ASN A 3 5.45 52.31 9.16
CA ASN A 3 5.40 51.34 10.26
C ASN A 3 4.39 50.21 9.96
N SER A 4 3.34 50.52 9.21
CA SER A 4 2.34 49.54 8.76
C SER A 4 2.92 48.46 7.84
N PHE A 5 3.83 48.81 6.92
CA PHE A 5 4.51 47.86 6.05
C PHE A 5 5.40 46.92 6.86
N LEU A 6 6.15 47.45 7.82
CA LEU A 6 7.01 46.64 8.70
C LEU A 6 6.20 45.65 9.53
N LEU A 7 5.05 46.07 10.07
CA LEU A 7 4.15 45.20 10.84
C LEU A 7 3.59 44.05 9.99
N VAL A 8 3.21 44.31 8.72
CA VAL A 8 2.72 43.30 7.80
C VAL A 8 3.82 42.28 7.49
N VAL A 9 5.05 42.73 7.22
CA VAL A 9 6.19 41.82 6.94
C VAL A 9 6.52 40.98 8.16
N VAL A 10 6.57 41.54 9.35
CA VAL A 10 6.81 40.80 10.61
C VAL A 10 5.70 39.78 10.85
N GLY A 11 4.44 40.15 10.67
CA GLY A 11 3.30 39.24 10.80
C GLY A 11 3.38 38.08 9.83
N MET A 12 3.74 38.32 8.57
CA MET A 12 3.93 37.29 7.57
C MET A 12 5.08 36.33 7.94
N CYS A 13 6.21 36.87 8.43
CA CYS A 13 7.34 36.02 8.89
C CYS A 13 6.94 35.15 10.07
N VAL A 14 6.19 35.64 11.04
CA VAL A 14 5.68 34.85 12.17
C VAL A 14 4.79 33.71 11.71
N VAL A 15 3.87 33.99 10.77
CA VAL A 15 3.00 32.95 10.19
C VAL A 15 3.82 31.85 9.47
N ILE A 16 4.80 32.26 8.68
CA ILE A 16 5.69 31.28 7.97
C ILE A 16 6.43 30.41 8.98
N VAL A 17 7.03 31.01 10.01
CA VAL A 17 7.75 30.27 11.06
C VAL A 17 6.81 29.31 11.79
N ALA A 18 5.59 29.76 12.14
CA ALA A 18 4.59 28.92 12.81
C ALA A 18 4.18 27.71 11.93
N VAL A 19 3.96 27.92 10.63
CA VAL A 19 3.61 26.83 9.69
C VAL A 19 4.76 25.81 9.57
N VAL A 20 6.01 26.29 9.47
CA VAL A 20 7.18 25.41 9.40
C VAL A 20 7.36 24.62 10.70
N ALA A 21 7.24 25.30 11.85
CA ALA A 21 7.33 24.67 13.17
C ALA A 21 6.25 23.60 13.38
N LEU A 22 5.01 23.90 12.98
CA LEU A 22 3.90 22.94 13.04
C LEU A 22 4.15 21.71 12.15
N GLY A 23 4.63 21.93 10.93
CA GLY A 23 4.98 20.83 10.01
C GLY A 23 6.11 19.95 10.56
N TYR A 24 7.12 20.55 11.18
CA TYR A 24 8.20 19.82 11.84
C TYR A 24 7.68 19.03 13.06
N TYR A 25 6.86 19.65 13.90
CA TYR A 25 6.25 19.00 15.06
C TYR A 25 5.40 17.79 14.66
N GLN A 26 4.54 17.93 13.64
CA GLN A 26 3.73 16.83 13.14
C GLN A 26 4.58 15.68 12.60
N LYS A 27 5.70 16.00 11.93
CA LYS A 27 6.64 14.98 11.45
C LYS A 27 7.27 14.23 12.62
N GLN A 28 7.76 14.93 13.64
CA GLN A 28 8.38 14.32 14.82
C GLN A 28 7.39 13.45 15.59
N LYS A 29 6.20 13.99 15.86
CA LYS A 29 5.13 13.26 16.53
C LYS A 29 4.84 11.92 15.82
N ARG A 30 4.68 11.95 14.47
CA ARG A 30 4.43 10.73 13.71
C ARG A 30 5.59 9.73 13.81
N MET A 31 6.84 10.20 13.76
CA MET A 31 8.00 9.33 13.92
C MET A 31 8.01 8.62 15.28
N GLU A 32 7.69 9.35 16.35
CA GLU A 32 7.60 8.80 17.71
C GLU A 32 6.47 7.77 17.83
N GLU A 33 5.29 8.07 17.29
CA GLU A 33 4.14 7.16 17.27
C GLU A 33 4.45 5.87 16.50
N MET A 34 5.08 5.97 15.32
CA MET A 34 5.46 4.81 14.51
C MET A 34 6.56 3.98 15.20
N ARG A 35 7.51 4.63 15.86
CA ARG A 35 8.55 3.94 16.66
C ARG A 35 7.95 3.23 17.87
N ALA A 36 7.00 3.87 18.55
CA ALA A 36 6.28 3.26 19.67
C ALA A 36 5.43 2.07 19.22
N LEU A 37 4.76 2.17 18.06
CA LEU A 37 4.05 1.04 17.46
C LEU A 37 5.00 -0.12 17.17
N ALA A 38 6.15 0.15 16.53
CA ALA A 38 7.16 -0.86 16.23
C ALA A 38 7.60 -1.61 17.50
N ALA A 39 7.88 -0.87 18.57
CA ALA A 39 8.29 -1.46 19.85
C ALA A 39 7.19 -2.34 20.48
N ARG A 40 5.91 -1.94 20.36
CA ARG A 40 4.79 -2.71 20.90
C ARG A 40 4.51 -3.99 20.12
N GLN A 41 4.71 -3.96 18.80
CA GLN A 41 4.40 -5.07 17.89
C GLN A 41 5.62 -5.94 17.55
N GLY A 42 6.79 -5.62 18.09
CA GLY A 42 8.03 -6.34 17.75
C GLY A 42 8.53 -6.08 16.32
N TYR A 43 8.08 -5.02 15.66
CA TYR A 43 8.55 -4.67 14.32
C TYR A 43 9.89 -3.96 14.38
N ARG A 44 10.71 -4.13 13.32
CA ARG A 44 11.90 -3.31 13.12
C ARG A 44 11.47 -1.95 12.57
N TYR A 45 11.97 -0.87 13.17
CA TYR A 45 11.72 0.49 12.71
C TYR A 45 12.97 1.08 12.04
N THR A 46 12.77 1.71 10.88
CA THR A 46 13.79 2.50 10.18
C THR A 46 13.18 3.85 9.80
N GLU A 47 13.86 4.94 10.17
CA GLU A 47 13.33 6.30 9.92
C GLU A 47 13.21 6.59 8.42
N ARG A 48 14.20 6.16 7.61
CA ARG A 48 14.24 6.36 6.17
C ARG A 48 14.98 5.20 5.49
N ASP A 49 14.44 4.75 4.38
CA ASP A 49 15.03 3.71 3.55
C ASP A 49 14.95 4.11 2.06
N ASP A 50 16.10 4.51 1.51
CA ASP A 50 16.19 4.94 0.12
C ASP A 50 16.26 3.74 -0.84
N ALA A 51 16.74 2.57 -0.40
CA ALA A 51 16.73 1.35 -1.20
C ALA A 51 15.29 0.85 -1.39
N LEU A 52 14.49 0.84 -0.32
CA LEU A 52 13.06 0.55 -0.40
C LEU A 52 12.33 1.53 -1.31
N ALA A 53 12.66 2.84 -1.25
CA ALA A 53 12.05 3.83 -2.13
C ALA A 53 12.35 3.55 -3.61
N GLY A 54 13.54 3.03 -3.91
CA GLY A 54 13.93 2.55 -5.25
C GLY A 54 13.13 1.32 -5.66
N ALA A 55 13.08 0.29 -4.82
CA ALA A 55 12.35 -0.95 -5.08
C ALA A 55 10.83 -0.70 -5.29
N LEU A 56 10.23 0.17 -4.49
CA LEU A 56 8.83 0.58 -4.65
C LEU A 56 8.58 1.31 -5.97
N ALA A 57 9.56 2.01 -6.51
CA ALA A 57 9.44 2.72 -7.80
C ALA A 57 9.39 1.77 -9.02
N GLU A 58 9.78 0.50 -8.86
CA GLU A 58 9.66 -0.53 -9.91
C GLU A 58 8.20 -0.92 -10.15
N PHE A 59 7.33 -0.77 -9.15
CA PHE A 59 5.90 -1.01 -9.29
C PHE A 59 5.25 0.08 -10.16
N ALA A 60 4.42 -0.33 -11.12
CA ALA A 60 3.77 0.56 -12.08
C ALA A 60 2.94 1.65 -11.39
N LEU A 61 2.21 1.27 -10.33
CA LEU A 61 1.39 2.18 -9.53
C LEU A 61 2.20 3.26 -8.80
N LEU A 62 3.49 3.03 -8.52
CA LEU A 62 4.39 3.93 -7.80
C LEU A 62 5.52 4.48 -8.68
N SER A 63 5.62 4.08 -9.95
CA SER A 63 6.70 4.44 -10.87
C SER A 63 6.70 5.91 -11.29
N ARG A 64 5.60 6.63 -11.08
CA ARG A 64 5.42 8.02 -11.51
C ARG A 64 6.13 9.02 -10.63
N GLY A 65 6.50 10.16 -11.24
CA GLY A 65 7.08 11.29 -10.54
C GLY A 65 8.56 11.10 -10.20
N HIS A 66 9.05 11.95 -9.32
CA HIS A 66 10.44 12.02 -8.88
C HIS A 66 10.53 12.30 -7.37
N SER A 67 11.75 12.45 -6.84
CA SER A 67 11.99 12.78 -5.40
C SER A 67 11.29 11.81 -4.45
N ARG A 68 11.40 10.52 -4.75
CA ARG A 68 10.79 9.44 -3.99
C ARG A 68 11.45 9.27 -2.64
N ARG A 69 10.65 8.97 -1.62
CA ARG A 69 11.13 8.70 -0.26
C ARG A 69 10.25 7.65 0.40
N ALA A 70 10.87 6.69 1.05
CA ALA A 70 10.24 5.80 2.01
C ALA A 70 10.71 6.19 3.42
N THR A 71 9.78 6.50 4.29
CA THR A 71 10.06 6.93 5.67
C THR A 71 9.14 6.20 6.64
N ASN A 72 9.47 6.21 7.94
CA ASN A 72 8.73 5.49 8.97
C ASN A 72 8.48 4.03 8.56
N VAL A 73 9.57 3.35 8.17
CA VAL A 73 9.50 1.98 7.66
C VAL A 73 9.40 1.02 8.84
N LEU A 74 8.37 0.18 8.81
CA LEU A 74 8.14 -0.92 9.74
C LEU A 74 8.32 -2.22 8.99
N SER A 75 9.17 -3.12 9.45
CA SER A 75 9.36 -4.42 8.81
C SER A 75 9.29 -5.56 9.83
N THR A 76 8.68 -6.65 9.40
CA THR A 76 8.61 -7.91 10.13
C THR A 76 8.71 -9.07 9.15
N GLU A 77 9.04 -10.24 9.66
CA GLU A 77 9.07 -11.47 8.87
C GLU A 77 8.53 -12.61 9.72
N ALA A 78 7.59 -13.35 9.18
CA ALA A 78 7.04 -14.55 9.80
C ALA A 78 6.60 -15.55 8.72
N ASP A 79 6.77 -16.83 8.96
CA ASP A 79 6.37 -17.93 8.09
C ASP A 79 6.88 -17.81 6.63
N GLY A 80 8.07 -17.22 6.46
CA GLY A 80 8.67 -17.00 5.14
C GLY A 80 8.01 -15.88 4.33
N ILE A 81 7.22 -15.02 5.01
CA ILE A 81 6.64 -13.80 4.45
C ILE A 81 7.28 -12.60 5.13
N ALA A 82 7.97 -11.78 4.35
CA ALA A 82 8.44 -10.48 4.79
C ALA A 82 7.36 -9.42 4.50
N ALA A 83 7.00 -8.66 5.54
CA ALA A 83 6.02 -7.57 5.45
C ALA A 83 6.71 -6.24 5.79
N THR A 84 6.64 -5.28 4.88
CA THR A 84 7.24 -3.95 5.04
C THR A 84 6.22 -2.86 4.77
N VAL A 85 5.86 -2.11 5.81
CA VAL A 85 5.01 -0.91 5.70
C VAL A 85 5.90 0.33 5.65
N ALA A 86 5.56 1.28 4.78
CA ALA A 86 6.28 2.55 4.70
C ALA A 86 5.34 3.72 4.39
N ASP A 87 5.69 4.89 4.91
CA ASP A 87 5.19 6.17 4.39
C ASP A 87 5.93 6.51 3.10
N TYR A 88 5.28 6.29 1.97
CA TYR A 88 5.85 6.58 0.66
C TYR A 88 5.41 7.95 0.16
N GLN A 89 6.40 8.73 -0.29
CA GLN A 89 6.19 10.06 -0.87
C GLN A 89 6.88 10.17 -2.23
N TYR A 90 6.20 10.81 -3.17
CA TYR A 90 6.79 11.22 -4.46
C TYR A 90 6.17 12.54 -4.93
N ILE A 91 6.80 13.19 -5.88
CA ILE A 91 6.37 14.47 -6.45
C ILE A 91 6.08 14.28 -7.94
N THR A 92 4.94 14.79 -8.40
CA THR A 92 4.62 14.89 -9.84
C THR A 92 4.60 16.35 -10.28
N GLY A 93 4.87 16.58 -11.58
CA GLY A 93 4.97 17.93 -12.13
C GLY A 93 6.28 18.62 -11.77
N TYR A 94 6.43 19.86 -12.26
CA TYR A 94 7.62 20.69 -12.05
C TYR A 94 7.23 22.13 -11.78
N GLY A 95 8.09 22.88 -11.07
CA GLY A 95 7.90 24.29 -10.79
C GLY A 95 6.60 24.54 -10.03
N LYS A 96 5.76 25.44 -10.54
CA LYS A 96 4.47 25.84 -9.89
C LYS A 96 3.40 24.74 -9.93
N ASN A 97 3.56 23.72 -10.78
CA ASN A 97 2.62 22.61 -10.96
C ASN A 97 3.07 21.34 -10.22
N GLN A 98 3.88 21.49 -9.18
CA GLN A 98 4.30 20.36 -8.36
C GLN A 98 3.19 19.92 -7.42
N HIS A 99 2.95 18.60 -7.39
CA HIS A 99 2.04 17.96 -6.46
C HIS A 99 2.77 16.87 -5.67
N THR A 100 2.74 16.97 -4.35
CA THR A 100 3.31 15.96 -3.45
C THR A 100 2.26 14.92 -3.11
N HIS A 101 2.54 13.68 -3.42
CA HIS A 101 1.71 12.52 -3.08
C HIS A 101 2.30 11.82 -1.86
N ARG A 102 1.45 11.48 -0.89
CA ARG A 102 1.84 10.76 0.33
C ARG A 102 0.83 9.67 0.61
N ARG A 103 1.34 8.46 0.87
CA ARG A 103 0.50 7.31 1.21
C ARG A 103 1.26 6.32 2.08
N SER A 104 0.55 5.52 2.85
CA SER A 104 1.13 4.32 3.42
C SER A 104 1.01 3.19 2.41
N VAL A 105 2.08 2.42 2.25
CA VAL A 105 2.16 1.26 1.36
C VAL A 105 2.63 0.06 2.15
N LEU A 106 2.17 -1.13 1.77
CA LEU A 106 2.64 -2.40 2.28
C LEU A 106 3.24 -3.19 1.13
N LEU A 107 4.50 -3.60 1.29
CA LEU A 107 5.18 -4.54 0.43
C LEU A 107 5.26 -5.88 1.15
N LEU A 108 4.72 -6.92 0.52
CA LEU A 108 4.80 -8.29 0.96
C LEU A 108 5.70 -9.07 0.01
N GLU A 109 6.60 -9.86 0.56
CA GLU A 109 7.55 -10.67 -0.21
C GLU A 109 7.61 -12.09 0.36
N SER A 110 7.54 -13.09 -0.51
CA SER A 110 7.76 -14.49 -0.11
C SER A 110 8.44 -15.28 -1.22
N GLY A 111 9.40 -16.12 -0.82
CA GLY A 111 10.07 -17.05 -1.73
C GLY A 111 9.15 -18.11 -2.33
N GLN A 112 8.00 -18.36 -1.71
CA GLN A 112 7.02 -19.36 -2.14
C GLN A 112 6.01 -18.83 -3.17
N LEU A 113 5.96 -17.51 -3.40
CA LEU A 113 5.06 -16.91 -4.38
C LEU A 113 5.60 -17.07 -5.81
N ASP A 114 4.69 -17.35 -6.73
CA ASP A 114 4.89 -17.27 -8.19
C ASP A 114 3.62 -16.71 -8.83
N LEU A 115 3.37 -15.43 -8.57
CA LEU A 115 2.20 -14.74 -9.10
C LEU A 115 2.50 -14.14 -10.48
N PRO A 116 1.52 -14.12 -11.41
CA PRO A 116 1.66 -13.33 -12.64
C PRO A 116 1.82 -11.87 -12.30
N ALA A 117 2.53 -11.12 -13.13
CA ALA A 117 2.56 -9.68 -13.02
C ALA A 117 1.17 -9.10 -13.35
N PHE A 118 0.59 -8.32 -12.44
CA PHE A 118 -0.67 -7.63 -12.67
C PHE A 118 -0.77 -6.33 -11.85
N VAL A 119 -1.65 -5.46 -12.30
CA VAL A 119 -2.10 -4.26 -11.59
C VAL A 119 -3.60 -4.32 -11.44
N LEU A 120 -4.07 -4.29 -10.19
CA LEU A 120 -5.47 -4.12 -9.81
C LEU A 120 -5.63 -2.76 -9.14
N ARG A 121 -6.52 -1.93 -9.62
CA ARG A 121 -6.80 -0.61 -9.07
C ARG A 121 -8.25 -0.21 -9.26
N PRO A 122 -8.83 0.63 -8.39
CA PRO A 122 -10.17 1.16 -8.61
C PRO A 122 -10.29 1.88 -9.94
N GLU A 123 -11.43 1.75 -10.58
CA GLU A 123 -11.79 2.56 -11.74
C GLU A 123 -11.72 4.05 -11.38
N GLY A 124 -11.34 4.90 -12.33
CA GLY A 124 -11.17 6.34 -12.10
C GLY A 124 -9.85 6.78 -11.44
N ILE A 125 -9.07 5.88 -10.84
CA ILE A 125 -7.72 6.20 -10.36
C ILE A 125 -6.72 6.08 -11.51
N GLY A 126 -6.37 7.22 -12.11
CA GLY A 126 -5.19 7.33 -12.96
C GLY A 126 -5.32 6.76 -14.37
N GLN A 127 -6.30 7.19 -15.15
CA GLN A 127 -6.49 6.86 -16.58
C GLN A 127 -5.22 6.91 -17.47
N LYS A 128 -4.09 7.46 -16.96
CA LYS A 128 -2.83 7.58 -17.71
C LYS A 128 -1.82 6.45 -17.43
N LEU A 129 -2.17 5.41 -16.71
CA LEU A 129 -1.32 4.22 -16.49
C LEU A 129 -1.45 3.17 -17.60
N ALA A 130 -2.37 3.34 -18.52
CA ALA A 130 -2.70 2.40 -19.59
C ALA A 130 -1.51 1.98 -20.50
N GLY A 131 -0.37 2.64 -20.40
CA GLY A 131 0.82 2.31 -21.22
C GLY A 131 1.89 1.49 -20.49
N LEU A 132 1.74 1.18 -19.20
CA LEU A 132 2.85 0.62 -18.40
C LEU A 132 2.89 -0.91 -18.34
N LEU A 133 1.75 -1.58 -18.48
CA LEU A 133 1.67 -3.06 -18.50
C LEU A 133 0.99 -3.62 -19.77
N GLY A 134 0.86 -2.80 -20.81
CA GLY A 134 0.36 -3.28 -22.10
C GLY A 134 -1.13 -3.51 -22.14
N GLN A 135 -1.96 -2.61 -21.70
CA GLN A 135 -3.00 -2.15 -22.54
C GLN A 135 -4.45 -2.45 -22.32
N GLN A 136 -4.87 -3.64 -22.13
CA GLN A 136 -6.30 -3.93 -22.03
C GLN A 136 -6.69 -4.22 -20.58
N ASP A 137 -7.83 -3.68 -20.20
CA ASP A 137 -8.51 -4.11 -19.01
C ASP A 137 -9.02 -5.54 -19.21
N ILE A 138 -8.90 -6.36 -18.17
CA ILE A 138 -9.35 -7.74 -18.19
C ILE A 138 -10.70 -7.78 -17.49
N ASP A 139 -11.77 -7.71 -18.27
CA ASP A 139 -13.13 -7.78 -17.77
C ASP A 139 -13.58 -9.21 -17.52
N PHE A 140 -14.49 -9.36 -16.56
CA PHE A 140 -15.13 -10.63 -16.22
C PHE A 140 -16.65 -10.52 -16.29
N ASP A 141 -17.24 -10.99 -17.40
CA ASP A 141 -18.69 -10.99 -17.62
C ASP A 141 -19.47 -11.71 -16.52
N SER A 142 -18.82 -12.67 -15.85
CA SER A 142 -19.41 -13.42 -14.72
C SER A 142 -19.47 -12.63 -13.41
N GLN A 143 -18.81 -11.46 -13.32
CA GLN A 143 -18.72 -10.60 -12.14
C GLN A 143 -18.72 -9.13 -12.54
N PRO A 144 -19.85 -8.59 -13.02
CA PRO A 144 -19.95 -7.19 -13.47
C PRO A 144 -19.60 -6.20 -12.36
N ASP A 145 -20.00 -6.46 -11.11
CA ASP A 145 -19.68 -5.61 -9.95
C ASP A 145 -18.18 -5.42 -9.74
N PHE A 146 -17.38 -6.45 -10.07
CA PHE A 146 -15.92 -6.35 -10.03
C PHE A 146 -15.41 -5.46 -11.17
N SER A 147 -15.86 -5.73 -12.41
CA SER A 147 -15.41 -4.98 -13.58
C SER A 147 -15.84 -3.51 -13.54
N ASP A 148 -16.98 -3.19 -12.92
CA ASP A 148 -17.41 -1.80 -12.69
C ASP A 148 -16.58 -1.09 -11.59
N ALA A 149 -16.04 -1.85 -10.64
CA ALA A 149 -15.30 -1.29 -9.51
C ALA A 149 -13.79 -1.18 -9.77
N TYR A 150 -13.23 -2.07 -10.60
CA TYR A 150 -11.79 -2.27 -10.74
C TYR A 150 -11.33 -2.38 -12.19
N LEU A 151 -10.15 -1.81 -12.45
CA LEU A 151 -9.34 -2.09 -13.62
C LEU A 151 -8.27 -3.13 -13.27
N LEU A 152 -8.27 -4.25 -14.00
CA LEU A 152 -7.28 -5.31 -13.85
C LEU A 152 -6.47 -5.45 -15.13
N GLN A 153 -5.16 -5.21 -15.05
CA GLN A 153 -4.26 -5.22 -16.20
C GLN A 153 -3.11 -6.19 -15.99
N SER A 154 -2.75 -6.95 -17.02
CA SER A 154 -1.62 -7.87 -17.00
C SER A 154 -1.11 -8.12 -18.43
N PRO A 155 0.19 -8.41 -18.61
CA PRO A 155 0.71 -8.92 -19.87
C PRO A 155 0.31 -10.39 -20.13
N ASP A 156 -0.14 -11.12 -19.09
CA ASP A 156 -0.52 -12.55 -19.19
C ASP A 156 -1.97 -12.74 -18.75
N GLU A 157 -2.89 -12.42 -19.68
CA GLU A 157 -4.33 -12.55 -19.43
C GLU A 157 -4.75 -13.99 -19.08
N ALA A 158 -4.12 -14.99 -19.69
CA ALA A 158 -4.48 -16.40 -19.45
C ALA A 158 -4.20 -16.80 -17.99
N ARG A 159 -3.03 -16.43 -17.45
CA ARG A 159 -2.71 -16.68 -16.05
C ARG A 159 -3.60 -15.88 -15.11
N ILE A 160 -3.99 -14.66 -15.48
CA ILE A 160 -4.91 -13.83 -14.68
C ILE A 160 -6.28 -14.47 -14.61
N ARG A 161 -6.85 -14.89 -15.74
CA ARG A 161 -8.16 -15.56 -15.74
C ARG A 161 -8.16 -16.87 -14.93
N SER A 162 -7.02 -17.57 -14.90
CA SER A 162 -6.85 -18.73 -14.02
C SER A 162 -6.70 -18.36 -12.55
N LEU A 163 -6.02 -17.24 -12.25
CA LEU A 163 -5.79 -16.78 -10.88
C LEU A 163 -7.05 -16.18 -10.25
N PHE A 164 -7.79 -15.34 -11.01
CA PHE A 164 -8.97 -14.63 -10.53
C PHE A 164 -10.24 -15.44 -10.78
N GLY A 165 -10.45 -16.49 -9.97
CA GLY A 165 -11.74 -17.20 -9.91
C GLY A 165 -12.82 -16.38 -9.21
N HIS A 166 -14.04 -16.92 -9.20
CA HIS A 166 -15.24 -16.26 -8.66
C HIS A 166 -15.06 -15.68 -7.25
N GLU A 167 -14.44 -16.45 -6.36
CA GLU A 167 -14.18 -16.06 -4.97
C GLU A 167 -13.33 -14.80 -4.86
N LYS A 168 -12.21 -14.73 -5.61
CA LYS A 168 -11.30 -13.59 -5.60
C LYS A 168 -11.95 -12.35 -6.19
N LEU A 169 -12.69 -12.50 -7.28
CA LEU A 169 -13.45 -11.40 -7.89
C LEU A 169 -14.50 -10.85 -6.92
N ALA A 170 -15.27 -11.72 -6.25
CA ALA A 170 -16.25 -11.34 -5.25
C ALA A 170 -15.61 -10.68 -4.03
N PHE A 171 -14.43 -11.16 -3.59
CA PHE A 171 -13.67 -10.53 -2.49
C PHE A 171 -13.32 -9.07 -2.81
N PHE A 172 -12.78 -8.80 -4.00
CA PHE A 172 -12.41 -7.44 -4.39
C PHE A 172 -13.64 -6.57 -4.66
N ALA A 173 -14.70 -7.08 -5.30
CA ALA A 173 -15.92 -6.33 -5.54
C ALA A 173 -16.55 -5.77 -4.25
N ARG A 174 -16.51 -6.55 -3.15
CA ARG A 174 -17.00 -6.11 -1.82
C ARG A 174 -16.09 -5.11 -1.10
N ARG A 175 -14.85 -4.91 -1.56
CA ARG A 175 -13.84 -4.05 -0.91
C ARG A 175 -13.30 -2.97 -1.86
N PRO A 176 -14.08 -1.93 -2.16
CA PRO A 176 -13.65 -0.89 -3.11
C PRO A 176 -12.46 -0.09 -2.57
N GLY A 177 -11.64 0.43 -3.48
CA GLY A 177 -10.57 1.37 -3.17
C GLY A 177 -9.21 0.72 -2.88
N LEU A 178 -9.06 -0.59 -3.08
CA LEU A 178 -7.78 -1.29 -2.93
C LEU A 178 -6.93 -1.13 -4.20
N CYS A 179 -5.63 -0.94 -4.02
CA CYS A 179 -4.64 -0.99 -5.07
C CYS A 179 -3.69 -2.15 -4.77
N VAL A 180 -3.62 -3.11 -5.68
CA VAL A 180 -2.75 -4.28 -5.56
C VAL A 180 -1.94 -4.43 -6.84
N GLU A 181 -0.64 -4.62 -6.71
CA GLU A 181 0.24 -4.93 -7.83
C GLU A 181 1.11 -6.12 -7.47
N SER A 182 1.21 -7.09 -8.35
CA SER A 182 2.05 -8.28 -8.19
C SER A 182 3.20 -8.28 -9.19
N GLN A 183 4.36 -8.73 -8.72
CA GLN A 183 5.56 -8.96 -9.53
C GLN A 183 6.27 -10.24 -9.06
N GLY A 184 5.75 -11.40 -9.44
CA GLY A 184 6.31 -12.70 -9.08
C GLY A 184 6.22 -12.99 -7.58
N ARG A 185 7.30 -12.71 -6.85
CA ARG A 185 7.42 -12.95 -5.40
C ARG A 185 7.02 -11.77 -4.52
N ARG A 186 6.65 -10.65 -5.13
CA ARG A 186 6.34 -9.40 -4.44
C ARG A 186 4.91 -8.98 -4.70
N VAL A 187 4.22 -8.55 -3.66
CA VAL A 187 2.88 -7.96 -3.73
C VAL A 187 2.91 -6.60 -3.05
N LEU A 188 2.61 -5.56 -3.81
CA LEU A 188 2.39 -4.22 -3.30
C LEU A 188 0.90 -4.05 -3.01
N TYR A 189 0.58 -3.55 -1.82
CA TYR A 189 -0.78 -3.21 -1.42
C TYR A 189 -0.84 -1.81 -0.84
N TYR A 190 -1.85 -1.03 -1.20
CA TYR A 190 -2.21 0.21 -0.53
C TYR A 190 -3.68 0.58 -0.80
N ARG A 191 -4.24 1.40 0.06
CA ARG A 191 -5.53 2.05 -0.15
C ARG A 191 -5.28 3.47 -0.62
N SER A 192 -6.04 3.95 -1.61
CA SER A 192 -5.90 5.26 -2.30
C SER A 192 -5.04 6.34 -1.58
N ASN A 193 -4.78 7.48 -2.15
CA ASN A 193 -3.80 8.54 -1.77
C ASN A 193 -3.84 9.02 -0.29
N ARG A 194 -3.82 8.10 0.68
CA ARG A 194 -3.95 8.39 2.09
C ARG A 194 -2.81 7.79 2.90
N ARG A 195 -2.24 8.59 3.79
CA ARG A 195 -1.36 8.12 4.85
C ARG A 195 -2.23 7.66 6.02
N LEU A 196 -2.02 6.43 6.48
CA LEU A 196 -2.77 5.81 7.57
C LEU A 196 -2.32 6.39 8.91
N SER A 197 -3.20 6.37 9.91
CA SER A 197 -2.82 6.61 11.29
C SER A 197 -1.99 5.43 11.82
N PRO A 198 -1.11 5.62 12.82
CA PRO A 198 -0.35 4.50 13.38
C PRO A 198 -1.24 3.38 13.94
N GLU A 199 -2.40 3.72 14.47
CA GLU A 199 -3.37 2.75 15.02
C GLU A 199 -3.95 1.83 13.93
N ASP A 200 -4.06 2.32 12.67
CA ASP A 200 -4.59 1.56 11.54
C ASP A 200 -3.56 0.63 10.89
N ILE A 201 -2.27 0.73 11.24
CA ILE A 201 -1.21 -0.05 10.60
C ILE A 201 -1.36 -1.56 10.84
N PRO A 202 -1.65 -2.06 12.05
CA PRO A 202 -1.82 -3.50 12.27
C PRO A 202 -2.91 -4.09 11.36
N SER A 203 -4.11 -3.53 11.38
CA SER A 203 -5.21 -3.99 10.51
C SER A 203 -4.89 -3.87 9.01
N PHE A 204 -4.10 -2.87 8.63
CA PHE A 204 -3.64 -2.73 7.25
C PHE A 204 -2.67 -3.83 6.83
N ILE A 205 -1.81 -4.30 7.74
CA ILE A 205 -0.94 -5.48 7.50
C ILE A 205 -1.79 -6.73 7.40
N GLU A 206 -2.76 -6.93 8.29
CA GLU A 206 -3.70 -8.05 8.28
C GLU A 206 -4.49 -8.11 6.96
N ASP A 207 -5.05 -6.99 6.50
CA ASP A 207 -5.71 -6.89 5.19
C ASP A 207 -4.79 -7.30 4.03
N GLY A 208 -3.54 -6.82 4.07
CA GLY A 208 -2.57 -7.15 3.02
C GLY A 208 -2.18 -8.63 3.03
N LEU A 209 -2.00 -9.22 4.22
CA LEU A 209 -1.75 -10.66 4.38
C LEU A 209 -2.94 -11.49 3.89
N ALA A 210 -4.18 -11.09 4.21
CA ALA A 210 -5.38 -11.76 3.70
C ALA A 210 -5.42 -11.73 2.17
N ILE A 211 -5.07 -10.60 1.54
CA ILE A 211 -4.96 -10.49 0.08
C ILE A 211 -3.86 -11.41 -0.45
N LEU A 212 -2.70 -11.46 0.20
CA LEU A 212 -1.60 -12.34 -0.20
C LEU A 212 -2.02 -13.81 -0.17
N LEU A 213 -2.62 -14.26 0.94
CA LEU A 213 -3.09 -15.64 1.11
C LEU A 213 -4.19 -15.99 0.09
N LEU A 214 -5.12 -15.09 -0.14
CA LEU A 214 -6.15 -15.23 -1.18
C LEU A 214 -5.54 -15.42 -2.57
N LEU A 215 -4.51 -14.64 -2.92
CA LEU A 215 -3.83 -14.71 -4.22
C LEU A 215 -2.97 -15.96 -4.34
N ALA A 216 -2.29 -16.35 -3.27
CA ALA A 216 -1.41 -17.54 -3.25
C ALA A 216 -2.19 -18.87 -3.32
N GLY A 217 -3.46 -18.89 -2.90
CA GLY A 217 -4.28 -20.07 -2.78
C GLY A 217 -3.72 -21.04 -1.71
N GLU A 218 -4.18 -22.29 -1.70
CA GLU A 218 -3.79 -23.30 -0.71
C GLU A 218 -2.28 -23.62 -0.64
N ARG A 219 -1.49 -23.17 -1.63
CA ARG A 219 -0.02 -23.36 -1.65
C ARG A 219 0.75 -22.59 -0.59
N ALA A 220 0.20 -21.50 -0.06
CA ALA A 220 0.85 -20.71 0.99
C ALA A 220 0.53 -21.20 2.41
N ALA A 221 -0.38 -22.14 2.56
CA ALA A 221 -0.88 -22.61 3.85
C ALA A 221 -0.13 -23.82 4.43
N ALA A 222 1.06 -24.18 3.92
CA ALA A 222 1.87 -25.22 4.52
C ALA A 222 2.87 -24.60 5.53
N PRO A 223 2.59 -24.59 6.84
CA PRO A 223 3.50 -24.04 7.84
C PRO A 223 4.71 -24.94 7.97
N THR A 224 5.90 -24.43 7.72
CA THR A 224 7.16 -25.04 8.12
C THR A 224 7.70 -24.28 9.32
N GLY A 225 7.33 -24.69 10.55
CA GLY A 225 7.97 -24.18 11.77
C GLY A 225 6.99 -23.60 12.79
N GLU A 226 7.32 -23.79 14.06
CA GLU A 226 6.53 -23.39 15.23
C GLU A 226 6.08 -21.91 15.24
N PRO A 227 4.88 -21.62 15.76
CA PRO A 227 4.31 -20.28 15.72
C PRO A 227 4.85 -19.42 16.86
N ASP A 228 5.72 -18.47 16.56
CA ASP A 228 6.02 -17.39 17.49
C ASP A 228 5.96 -16.06 16.72
N GLY A 229 4.86 -15.33 16.87
CA GLY A 229 4.82 -13.91 16.48
C GLY A 229 3.61 -13.35 15.76
N LEU A 230 2.66 -14.16 15.31
CA LEU A 230 1.43 -13.65 14.67
C LEU A 230 0.17 -14.27 15.32
N ALA A 231 -0.11 -13.87 16.55
CA ALA A 231 -1.34 -14.26 17.24
C ALA A 231 -2.66 -13.79 16.56
N GLY A 232 -2.54 -13.10 15.41
CA GLY A 232 -3.67 -12.62 14.61
C GLY A 232 -3.97 -13.46 13.36
N LEU A 233 -3.05 -14.32 12.91
CA LEU A 233 -3.23 -15.04 11.65
C LEU A 233 -4.37 -16.07 11.73
N ASP A 234 -4.48 -16.77 12.87
CA ASP A 234 -5.55 -17.74 13.11
C ASP A 234 -6.93 -17.07 13.17
N ALA A 235 -7.00 -15.83 13.65
CA ALA A 235 -8.23 -15.05 13.69
C ALA A 235 -8.64 -14.58 12.27
N VAL A 236 -7.69 -14.22 11.41
CA VAL A 236 -7.95 -13.82 10.01
C VAL A 236 -8.39 -15.03 9.18
N LEU A 237 -7.79 -16.20 9.39
CA LEU A 237 -8.19 -17.44 8.74
C LEU A 237 -9.57 -17.93 9.21
N ALA A 238 -9.91 -17.73 10.49
CA ALA A 238 -11.22 -18.05 11.05
C ALA A 238 -12.33 -17.16 10.46
N ASP A 239 -12.06 -15.87 10.25
CA ASP A 239 -13.02 -14.92 9.66
C ASP A 239 -13.30 -15.22 8.18
N LEU A 240 -12.30 -15.73 7.44
CA LEU A 240 -12.47 -16.17 6.04
C LEU A 240 -13.29 -17.46 5.94
N SER A 241 -13.28 -18.32 6.97
CA SER A 241 -14.00 -19.60 6.96
C SER A 241 -15.47 -19.50 7.42
N VAL A 242 -15.85 -18.41 8.10
CA VAL A 242 -17.22 -18.24 8.63
C VAL A 242 -18.20 -17.77 7.53
N ASP A 243 -17.71 -17.18 6.44
CA ASP A 243 -18.57 -16.76 5.30
C ASP A 243 -19.05 -17.94 4.42
N GLU A 244 -18.57 -19.17 4.66
CA GLU A 244 -18.92 -20.36 3.87
C GLU A 244 -20.16 -21.13 4.37
N VAL A 245 -20.76 -20.75 5.48
CA VAL A 245 -21.87 -21.50 6.14
C VAL A 245 -23.21 -20.75 6.18
N ALA A 246 -23.37 -19.67 5.43
CA ALA A 246 -24.65 -18.95 5.33
C ALA A 246 -25.16 -18.84 3.89
N VAL A 247 -25.68 -19.94 3.35
CA VAL A 247 -26.63 -19.97 2.23
C VAL A 247 -27.85 -20.78 2.65
#